data_2df82c5564aa903633841f8ca0110ec7
#
_entry.id   2df82c5564aa903633841f8ca0110ec7
#
_cell.length_a   1.000
_cell.length_b   1.000
_cell.length_c   1.000
_cell.angle_alpha   90.00
_cell.angle_beta   90.00
_cell.angle_gamma   90.00
#
_symmetry.space_group_name_H-M   'P 1'
#
loop_
_entity.id
_entity.type
_entity.pdbx_description
1 polymer ?
#
loop_
_entity_poly.entity_id
_entity_poly.type
_entity_poly.pdbx_seq_one_letter_code
_entity_poly.pdbx_strand_id
1 'polypeptide(L)'
;MSDAVGPDPVVQRGDAVAAEPVDAAEGLSKAVLLDESDGAPNFAMRRFELAPGAEVPRHTNAVEHEQYVLAGEYVVGIGDEEHVVSPGDALLIPAGVEHWYRNAGDEPGAFICVVPNGDDAIELVG
;
A
#
# COMPACT_ATOMS: atom_id res chain seq x y z
N MET A 1 -24.00 21.74 -15.53
CA MET A 1 -24.10 21.27 -15.20
C MET A 1 -23.83 20.84 -14.26
N SER A 2 -23.58 20.86 -13.78
CA SER A 2 -23.14 20.30 -13.01
C SER A 2 -23.70 20.25 -11.86
N ASP A 3 -24.64 20.01 -11.77
CA ASP A 3 -25.16 19.61 -10.68
C ASP A 3 -24.67 18.34 -10.41
N ALA A 4 -23.53 18.03 -10.82
CA ALA A 4 -22.96 16.76 -10.61
C ALA A 4 -23.02 16.45 -9.17
N VAL A 5 -23.59 15.38 -8.87
CA VAL A 5 -23.60 14.85 -7.53
C VAL A 5 -22.35 14.02 -7.41
N GLY A 6 -21.46 14.41 -6.58
CA GLY A 6 -20.24 13.68 -6.36
C GLY A 6 -19.03 14.52 -6.67
N PRO A 7 -17.83 13.94 -6.53
CA PRO A 7 -16.59 14.67 -6.71
C PRO A 7 -16.28 14.96 -8.17
N ASP A 8 -15.47 15.98 -8.40
CA ASP A 8 -14.93 16.26 -9.72
C ASP A 8 -13.83 15.24 -10.05
N PRO A 9 -13.64 14.94 -11.33
CA PRO A 9 -12.50 14.09 -11.72
C PRO A 9 -11.18 14.74 -11.35
N VAL A 10 -10.21 13.91 -10.94
CA VAL A 10 -8.88 14.35 -10.56
C VAL A 10 -7.85 13.53 -11.32
N VAL A 11 -6.87 14.20 -11.89
CA VAL A 11 -5.72 13.53 -12.49
C VAL A 11 -4.48 14.03 -11.75
N GLN A 12 -3.79 13.11 -11.08
CA GLN A 12 -2.62 13.42 -10.29
C GLN A 12 -1.41 12.72 -10.88
N ARG A 13 -0.30 13.43 -10.97
CA ARG A 13 0.94 12.77 -11.39
C ARG A 13 1.52 12.07 -10.16
N GLY A 14 1.46 10.75 -10.16
CA GLY A 14 1.90 9.97 -9.01
C GLY A 14 3.36 10.17 -8.66
N ASP A 15 4.21 10.38 -9.68
CA ASP A 15 5.63 10.60 -9.46
C ASP A 15 5.93 11.99 -8.87
N ALA A 16 4.98 12.89 -8.87
CA ALA A 16 5.13 14.20 -8.24
C ALA A 16 4.76 14.17 -6.76
N VAL A 17 4.19 13.08 -6.27
CA VAL A 17 3.83 12.94 -4.86
C VAL A 17 4.99 12.29 -4.13
N ALA A 18 5.60 13.01 -3.20
CA ALA A 18 6.74 12.50 -2.44
C ALA A 18 6.29 11.43 -1.45
N ALA A 19 7.06 10.35 -1.36
CA ALA A 19 6.82 9.34 -0.35
C ALA A 19 7.44 9.78 0.97
N GLU A 20 6.75 9.51 2.07
CA GLU A 20 7.23 9.86 3.40
C GLU A 20 7.43 8.60 4.22
N PRO A 21 8.44 8.58 5.12
CA PRO A 21 8.68 7.40 5.94
C PRO A 21 7.45 7.01 6.75
N VAL A 22 7.26 5.69 6.89
CA VAL A 22 6.20 5.14 7.72
C VAL A 22 6.81 4.65 9.02
N ASP A 23 6.25 5.09 10.15
CA ASP A 23 6.80 4.76 11.47
C ASP A 23 6.81 3.26 11.78
N ALA A 24 5.95 2.49 11.13
CA ALA A 24 5.82 1.07 11.40
C ALA A 24 7.06 0.26 11.02
N ALA A 25 7.88 0.75 10.09
CA ALA A 25 9.05 0.00 9.64
C ALA A 25 10.09 0.93 9.03
N GLU A 26 11.36 0.64 9.33
CA GLU A 26 12.46 1.35 8.71
C GLU A 26 12.57 0.93 7.25
N GLY A 27 12.74 1.87 6.34
CA GLY A 27 12.86 1.59 4.92
C GLY A 27 11.53 1.50 4.18
N LEU A 28 10.42 1.69 4.87
CA LEU A 28 9.10 1.72 4.26
C LEU A 28 8.65 3.18 4.14
N SER A 29 8.23 3.58 2.93
CA SER A 29 7.72 4.92 2.68
C SER A 29 6.38 4.84 1.98
N LYS A 30 5.55 5.85 2.15
CA LYS A 30 4.19 5.88 1.59
C LYS A 30 3.91 7.24 0.96
N ALA A 31 3.36 7.21 -0.26
CA ALA A 31 2.83 8.39 -0.93
C ALA A 31 1.33 8.20 -1.11
N VAL A 32 0.53 9.10 -0.59
CA VAL A 32 -0.92 9.03 -0.78
C VAL A 32 -1.21 9.71 -2.12
N LEU A 33 -1.68 8.94 -3.08
CA LEU A 33 -1.92 9.44 -4.43
C LEU A 33 -3.30 10.06 -4.56
N LEU A 34 -4.31 9.39 -4.04
CA LEU A 34 -5.69 9.87 -4.04
C LEU A 34 -6.38 9.39 -2.78
N ASP A 35 -7.13 10.27 -2.13
CA ASP A 35 -7.93 9.90 -0.98
C ASP A 35 -9.11 10.86 -0.81
N GLU A 36 -9.71 10.85 0.36
CA GLU A 36 -10.87 11.70 0.65
C GLU A 36 -10.56 13.18 0.48
N SER A 37 -9.33 13.60 0.71
CA SER A 37 -8.96 15.00 0.54
C SER A 37 -9.02 15.45 -0.92
N ASP A 38 -8.98 14.51 -1.86
CA ASP A 38 -9.16 14.78 -3.28
C ASP A 38 -10.61 14.60 -3.71
N GLY A 39 -11.50 14.26 -2.79
CA GLY A 39 -12.90 14.01 -3.07
C GLY A 39 -13.24 12.56 -3.39
N ALA A 40 -12.33 11.63 -3.18
CA ALA A 40 -12.60 10.21 -3.47
C ALA A 40 -13.60 9.67 -2.43
N PRO A 41 -14.78 9.22 -2.86
CA PRO A 41 -15.83 8.86 -1.91
C PRO A 41 -15.71 7.45 -1.33
N ASN A 42 -15.01 6.53 -2.01
CA ASN A 42 -15.03 5.13 -1.61
C ASN A 42 -13.67 4.53 -1.34
N PHE A 43 -12.64 4.91 -2.11
CA PHE A 43 -11.34 4.26 -2.04
C PHE A 43 -10.21 5.27 -1.94
N ALA A 44 -9.11 4.82 -1.33
CA ALA A 44 -7.84 5.57 -1.34
C ALA A 44 -6.81 4.76 -2.11
N MET A 45 -5.90 5.45 -2.79
CA MET A 45 -4.81 4.81 -3.54
C MET A 45 -3.50 5.35 -3.03
N ARG A 46 -2.59 4.45 -2.63
CA ARG A 46 -1.29 4.81 -2.08
C ARG A 46 -0.20 4.04 -2.82
N ARG A 47 0.98 4.66 -2.94
CA ARG A 47 2.17 3.96 -3.41
C ARG A 47 3.08 3.74 -2.21
N PHE A 48 3.48 2.52 -1.98
CA PHE A 48 4.48 2.18 -0.97
C PHE A 48 5.80 1.87 -1.64
N GLU A 49 6.89 2.25 -0.98
CA GLU A 49 8.24 1.94 -1.44
C GLU A 49 8.97 1.22 -0.31
N LEU A 50 9.66 0.16 -0.69
CA LEU A 50 10.33 -0.73 0.26
C LEU A 50 11.81 -0.77 -0.09
N ALA A 51 12.64 -0.12 0.72
CA ALA A 51 14.08 -0.02 0.46
C ALA A 51 14.74 -1.40 0.50
N PRO A 52 15.88 -1.59 -0.19
CA PRO A 52 16.62 -2.84 -0.07
C PRO A 52 16.95 -3.12 1.41
N GLY A 53 16.73 -4.35 1.82
CA GLY A 53 16.96 -4.76 3.20
C GLY A 53 15.84 -4.44 4.17
N ALA A 54 14.81 -3.72 3.74
CA ALA A 54 13.71 -3.35 4.64
C ALA A 54 12.86 -4.55 5.01
N GLU A 55 12.39 -4.55 6.24
CA GLU A 55 11.46 -5.57 6.74
C GLU A 55 10.32 -4.86 7.43
N VAL A 56 9.10 -5.21 7.03
CA VAL A 56 7.90 -4.71 7.70
C VAL A 56 7.40 -5.82 8.60
N PRO A 57 7.33 -5.59 9.91
CA PRO A 57 6.97 -6.65 10.84
C PRO A 57 5.54 -7.13 10.62
N ARG A 58 5.24 -8.31 11.14
CA ARG A 58 3.91 -8.90 11.06
C ARG A 58 2.88 -7.97 11.71
N HIS A 59 1.82 -7.71 11.00
CA HIS A 59 0.77 -6.80 11.46
C HIS A 59 -0.56 -7.17 10.82
N THR A 60 -1.63 -6.57 11.32
CA THR A 60 -2.96 -6.65 10.70
C THR A 60 -3.43 -5.25 10.37
N ASN A 61 -4.32 -5.16 9.40
CA ASN A 61 -5.01 -3.91 9.07
C ASN A 61 -6.50 -4.10 9.24
N ALA A 62 -7.19 -3.03 9.61
CA ALA A 62 -8.63 -3.08 9.85
C ALA A 62 -9.44 -3.25 8.57
N VAL A 63 -8.87 -2.92 7.42
CA VAL A 63 -9.57 -2.95 6.13
C VAL A 63 -8.85 -3.83 5.12
N GLU A 64 -9.56 -4.24 4.10
CA GLU A 64 -9.02 -5.02 2.99
C GLU A 64 -8.01 -4.19 2.19
N HIS A 65 -6.95 -4.82 1.74
CA HIS A 65 -5.93 -4.19 0.89
C HIS A 65 -5.85 -4.94 -0.44
N GLU A 66 -5.83 -4.19 -1.55
CA GLU A 66 -5.53 -4.75 -2.86
C GLU A 66 -4.27 -4.06 -3.36
N GLN A 67 -3.32 -4.83 -3.84
CA GLN A 67 -2.01 -4.32 -4.20
C GLN A 67 -1.59 -4.76 -5.58
N TYR A 68 -0.83 -3.91 -6.25
CA TYR A 68 -0.26 -4.19 -7.56
C TYR A 68 1.22 -3.83 -7.52
N VAL A 69 2.09 -4.79 -7.81
CA VAL A 69 3.53 -4.60 -7.71
C VAL A 69 4.04 -3.81 -8.91
N LEU A 70 4.74 -2.72 -8.64
CA LEU A 70 5.30 -1.83 -9.66
C LEU A 70 6.77 -2.10 -9.94
N ALA A 71 7.55 -2.39 -8.90
CA ALA A 71 9.00 -2.49 -9.04
C ALA A 71 9.59 -3.43 -8.00
N GLY A 72 10.72 -4.04 -8.34
CA GLY A 72 11.46 -4.89 -7.43
C GLY A 72 10.87 -6.27 -7.29
N GLU A 73 11.61 -7.13 -6.60
CA GLU A 73 11.13 -8.46 -6.25
C GLU A 73 11.29 -8.58 -4.74
N TYR A 74 10.24 -8.95 -4.05
CA TYR A 74 10.29 -9.02 -2.58
C TYR A 74 9.35 -10.12 -2.09
N VAL A 75 9.44 -10.42 -0.80
CA VAL A 75 8.62 -11.46 -0.19
C VAL A 75 7.48 -10.83 0.59
N VAL A 76 6.29 -11.36 0.39
CA VAL A 76 5.11 -10.99 1.18
C VAL A 76 4.64 -12.23 1.92
N GLY A 77 4.57 -12.13 3.24
CA GLY A 77 3.94 -13.17 4.06
C GLY A 77 2.48 -12.81 4.27
N ILE A 78 1.58 -13.72 3.98
CA ILE A 78 0.15 -13.52 4.19
C ILE A 78 -0.37 -14.77 4.91
N GLY A 79 -0.83 -14.57 6.14
CA GLY A 79 -1.19 -15.71 6.98
C GLY A 79 0.04 -16.57 7.21
N ASP A 80 -0.05 -17.84 6.88
CA ASP A 80 1.06 -18.78 7.05
C ASP A 80 1.86 -19.02 5.78
N GLU A 81 1.56 -18.29 4.70
CA GLU A 81 2.21 -18.52 3.41
C GLU A 81 3.13 -17.36 3.04
N GLU A 82 4.23 -17.69 2.38
CA GLU A 82 5.15 -16.69 1.84
C GLU A 82 5.06 -16.69 0.33
N HIS A 83 5.06 -15.51 -0.25
CA HIS A 83 4.98 -15.36 -1.70
C HIS A 83 6.09 -14.44 -2.17
N VAL A 84 6.83 -14.85 -3.20
CA VAL A 84 7.76 -13.96 -3.87
C VAL A 84 6.98 -13.26 -4.96
N VAL A 85 6.97 -11.95 -4.92
CA VAL A 85 6.21 -11.15 -5.89
C VAL A 85 7.15 -10.28 -6.72
N SER A 86 6.72 -9.97 -7.94
CA SER A 86 7.50 -9.18 -8.88
C SER A 86 6.55 -8.28 -9.68
N PRO A 87 7.07 -7.32 -10.46
CA PRO A 87 6.23 -6.35 -11.16
C PRO A 87 5.14 -7.03 -11.99
N GLY A 88 3.92 -6.55 -11.84
CA GLY A 88 2.76 -7.09 -12.51
C GLY A 88 1.92 -8.04 -11.68
N ASP A 89 2.42 -8.44 -10.52
CA ASP A 89 1.64 -9.32 -9.64
C ASP A 89 0.61 -8.51 -8.86
N ALA A 90 -0.54 -9.10 -8.65
CA ALA A 90 -1.63 -8.49 -7.88
C ALA A 90 -1.91 -9.34 -6.64
N LEU A 91 -2.20 -8.67 -5.53
CA LEU A 91 -2.42 -9.33 -4.24
C LEU A 91 -3.72 -8.85 -3.62
N LEU A 92 -4.38 -9.76 -2.91
CA LEU A 92 -5.51 -9.42 -2.05
C LEU A 92 -5.14 -9.83 -0.63
N ILE A 93 -5.19 -8.88 0.29
CA ILE A 93 -4.99 -9.13 1.71
C ILE A 93 -6.29 -8.77 2.41
N PRO A 94 -7.08 -9.78 2.84
CA PRO A 94 -8.34 -9.49 3.51
C PRO A 94 -8.15 -8.78 4.84
N ALA A 95 -9.17 -8.06 5.27
CA ALA A 95 -9.15 -7.38 6.55
C ALA A 95 -8.84 -8.36 7.68
N GLY A 96 -7.95 -7.94 8.58
CA GLY A 96 -7.59 -8.74 9.76
C GLY A 96 -6.60 -9.86 9.54
N VAL A 97 -6.19 -10.10 8.29
CA VAL A 97 -5.21 -11.18 8.02
C VAL A 97 -3.81 -10.66 8.31
N GLU A 98 -3.05 -11.43 9.07
CA GLU A 98 -1.67 -11.08 9.40
C GLU A 98 -0.79 -11.13 8.15
N HIS A 99 0.04 -10.11 7.98
CA HIS A 99 0.96 -10.08 6.85
C HIS A 99 2.21 -9.27 7.19
N TRP A 100 3.24 -9.47 6.38
CA TRP A 100 4.54 -8.82 6.55
C TRP A 100 5.25 -8.76 5.19
N TYR A 101 6.29 -7.93 5.10
CA TYR A 101 7.07 -7.77 3.88
C TYR A 101 8.55 -7.85 4.20
N ARG A 102 9.34 -8.37 3.24
CA ARG A 102 10.79 -8.40 3.37
C ARG A 102 11.41 -8.21 1.99
N ASN A 103 12.23 -7.18 1.85
CA ASN A 103 12.98 -6.95 0.62
C ASN A 103 14.44 -7.36 0.84
N ALA A 104 14.76 -8.60 0.49
CA ALA A 104 16.10 -9.14 0.62
C ALA A 104 16.97 -8.85 -0.61
N GLY A 105 16.42 -8.18 -1.62
CA GLY A 105 17.16 -7.84 -2.84
C GLY A 105 17.99 -6.57 -2.71
N ASP A 106 18.64 -6.19 -3.80
CA ASP A 106 19.48 -4.99 -3.84
C ASP A 106 18.77 -3.82 -4.49
N GLU A 107 17.55 -3.99 -4.94
CA GLU A 107 16.78 -2.93 -5.57
C GLU A 107 15.53 -2.59 -4.77
N PRO A 108 15.07 -1.33 -4.83
CA PRO A 108 13.84 -0.97 -4.12
C PRO A 108 12.63 -1.70 -4.67
N GLY A 109 11.71 -2.07 -3.79
CA GLY A 109 10.40 -2.55 -4.18
C GLY A 109 9.40 -1.43 -4.13
N ALA A 110 8.34 -1.53 -4.92
CA ALA A 110 7.26 -0.55 -4.88
C ALA A 110 5.94 -1.22 -5.30
N PHE A 111 4.87 -0.79 -4.67
CA PHE A 111 3.54 -1.29 -5.02
C PHE A 111 2.48 -0.22 -4.79
N ILE A 112 1.40 -0.35 -5.57
CA ILE A 112 0.18 0.44 -5.35
C ILE A 112 -0.70 -0.35 -4.39
N CYS A 113 -1.30 0.35 -3.44
CA CYS A 113 -2.23 -0.25 -2.50
C CYS A 113 -3.54 0.53 -2.53
N VAL A 114 -4.64 -0.18 -2.77
CA VAL A 114 -5.98 0.41 -2.78
C VAL A 114 -6.72 -0.11 -1.57
N VAL A 115 -7.32 0.81 -0.82
CA VAL A 115 -8.09 0.48 0.39
C VAL A 115 -9.39 1.26 0.39
N PRO A 116 -10.44 0.75 1.04
CA PRO A 116 -11.63 1.57 1.24
C PRO A 116 -11.31 2.74 2.17
N ASN A 117 -12.01 3.83 2.00
CA ASN A 117 -11.90 4.96 2.94
C ASN A 117 -12.37 4.50 4.32
N GLY A 118 -11.83 5.13 5.35
CA GLY A 118 -12.18 4.83 6.72
C GLY A 118 -10.94 4.59 7.56
N ASP A 119 -11.15 3.97 8.70
CA ASP A 119 -10.12 3.78 9.69
C ASP A 119 -9.28 2.55 9.33
N ASP A 120 -8.08 2.76 8.85
CA ASP A 120 -7.17 1.67 8.50
C ASP A 120 -6.15 1.50 9.63
N ALA A 121 -6.63 1.07 10.78
CA ALA A 121 -5.77 0.88 11.94
C ALA A 121 -4.81 -0.28 11.70
N ILE A 122 -3.53 -0.06 12.01
CA ILE A 122 -2.48 -1.08 11.94
C ILE A 122 -2.24 -1.61 13.35
N GLU A 123 -2.25 -2.93 13.50
CA GLU A 123 -1.90 -3.56 14.75
C GLU A 123 -0.73 -4.50 14.54
N LEU A 124 0.35 -4.26 15.26
CA LEU A 124 1.52 -5.13 15.21
C LEU A 124 1.22 -6.41 15.99
N VAL A 125 1.71 -7.53 15.47
CA VAL A 125 1.52 -8.85 16.07
C VAL A 125 2.83 -9.31 16.68
N GLY A 126 2.77 -9.75 17.88
CA GLY A 126 3.93 -10.29 18.54
C GLY A 126 4.28 -9.60 19.81
#